data_0b6a897e5ad96da833837a3cd27ff26a
#
_entry.id   0b6a897e5ad96da833837a3cd27ff26a
#
_cell.length_a   1.000
_cell.length_b   1.000
_cell.length_c   1.000
_cell.angle_alpha   90.00
_cell.angle_beta   90.00
_cell.angle_gamma   90.00
#
_symmetry.space_group_name_H-M   'P 1'
#
loop_
_entity.id
_entity.type
_entity.pdbx_description
1 polymer ?
#
loop_
_entity_poly.entity_id
_entity_poly.type
_entity_poly.pdbx_seq_one_letter_code
_entity_poly.pdbx_strand_id
1 'polypeptide(L)'
;MADARYSLRLMEVFRTVFYTPIHVAVAGGFLESEGLDVSFSSCPANLGSVPNALNQGVADISGSGVMRSIIESDSGAQTVLPHFAAINSRDGFFVLGRESGDGFRWDSLSGATVIPVGFSAM
;
A
#
# COMPACT_ATOMS: atom_id res chain seq x y z
N MET A 1 11.87 15.00 31.92
CA MET A 1 12.71 14.68 30.75
C MET A 1 11.73 14.48 29.61
N ALA A 2 11.80 15.29 28.55
CA ALA A 2 10.97 15.05 27.38
C ALA A 2 11.40 13.69 26.79
N ASP A 3 10.47 12.76 26.66
CA ASP A 3 10.71 11.52 25.98
C ASP A 3 11.18 11.85 24.56
N ALA A 4 12.37 11.39 24.20
CA ALA A 4 12.90 11.61 22.86
C ALA A 4 12.00 10.87 21.87
N ARG A 5 11.19 11.59 21.11
CA ARG A 5 10.37 11.01 20.05
C ARG A 5 11.22 10.85 18.79
N TYR A 6 11.04 9.70 18.14
CA TYR A 6 11.69 9.46 16.85
C TYR A 6 10.80 9.98 15.74
N SER A 7 11.33 10.91 14.95
CA SER A 7 10.62 11.42 13.78
C SER A 7 10.61 10.36 12.66
N LEU A 8 9.44 10.11 12.07
CA LEU A 8 9.22 9.10 11.05
C LEU A 8 8.32 9.63 9.93
N ARG A 9 8.80 9.55 8.69
CA ARG A 9 8.01 9.90 7.50
C ARG A 9 7.39 8.63 6.91
N LEU A 10 6.09 8.45 7.16
CA LEU A 10 5.30 7.33 6.68
C LEU A 10 4.55 7.73 5.41
N MET A 11 4.67 6.94 4.36
CA MET A 11 4.05 7.22 3.08
C MET A 11 3.16 6.07 2.63
N GLU A 12 1.96 6.39 2.13
CA GLU A 12 1.10 5.45 1.42
C GLU A 12 1.20 5.67 -0.11
N VAL A 13 0.89 4.65 -0.89
CA VAL A 13 0.88 4.77 -2.36
C VAL A 13 -0.20 5.76 -2.81
N PHE A 14 -1.41 5.56 -2.30
CA PHE A 14 -2.59 6.41 -2.49
C PHE A 14 -3.59 6.10 -1.38
N ARG A 15 -4.50 7.02 -1.13
CA ARG A 15 -5.49 6.85 -0.08
C ARG A 15 -6.53 5.81 -0.45
N THR A 16 -6.62 4.75 0.36
CA THR A 16 -7.55 3.66 0.14
C THR A 16 -7.91 2.95 1.44
N VAL A 17 -9.07 2.30 1.46
CA VAL A 17 -9.54 1.50 2.59
C VAL A 17 -8.62 0.33 2.95
N PHE A 18 -7.79 -0.14 2.02
CA PHE A 18 -6.82 -1.20 2.30
C PHE A 18 -5.78 -0.80 3.35
N TYR A 19 -5.49 0.48 3.45
CA TYR A 19 -4.54 1.03 4.43
C TYR A 19 -5.23 1.53 5.70
N THR A 20 -6.51 1.17 5.93
CA THR A 20 -7.23 1.55 7.14
C THR A 20 -6.46 1.27 8.44
N PRO A 21 -5.75 0.13 8.61
CA PRO A 21 -4.95 -0.08 9.83
C PRO A 21 -3.88 0.99 10.04
N ILE A 22 -3.24 1.46 8.97
CA ILE A 22 -2.27 2.57 9.04
C ILE A 22 -2.99 3.87 9.40
N HIS A 23 -4.12 4.17 8.74
CA HIS A 23 -4.88 5.39 9.03
C HIS A 23 -5.35 5.42 10.49
N VAL A 24 -5.81 4.28 11.02
CA VAL A 24 -6.22 4.16 12.42
C VAL A 24 -5.01 4.32 13.35
N ALA A 25 -3.87 3.72 13.02
CA ALA A 25 -2.66 3.82 13.84
C ALA A 25 -2.17 5.27 13.96
N VAL A 26 -2.21 6.02 12.85
CA VAL A 26 -1.83 7.43 12.84
C VAL A 26 -2.90 8.31 13.53
N ALA A 27 -4.16 8.23 13.09
CA ALA A 27 -5.21 9.11 13.57
C ALA A 27 -5.62 8.82 15.03
N GLY A 28 -5.46 7.58 15.47
CA GLY A 28 -5.73 7.16 16.85
C GLY A 28 -4.59 7.44 17.83
N GLY A 29 -3.47 8.00 17.38
CA GLY A 29 -2.32 8.31 18.23
C GLY A 29 -1.54 7.07 18.70
N PHE A 30 -1.77 5.90 18.09
CA PHE A 30 -1.09 4.67 18.50
C PHE A 30 0.41 4.73 18.25
N LEU A 31 0.85 5.30 17.12
CA LEU A 31 2.26 5.47 16.82
C LEU A 31 2.91 6.51 17.75
N GLU A 32 2.17 7.55 18.08
CA GLU A 32 2.62 8.56 19.02
C GLU A 32 2.81 7.99 20.44
N SER A 33 1.94 7.08 20.87
CA SER A 33 2.06 6.38 22.16
C SER A 33 3.29 5.47 22.23
N GLU A 34 3.83 5.03 21.08
CA GLU A 34 5.07 4.26 20.97
C GLU A 34 6.32 5.15 20.83
N GLY A 35 6.19 6.46 21.06
CA GLY A 35 7.29 7.41 21.00
C GLY A 35 7.68 7.85 19.58
N LEU A 36 6.79 7.68 18.61
CA LEU A 36 7.03 8.09 17.24
C LEU A 36 6.32 9.43 16.95
N ASP A 37 7.04 10.36 16.34
CA ASP A 37 6.49 11.58 15.76
C ASP A 37 6.33 11.36 14.25
N VAL A 38 5.12 11.01 13.82
CA VAL A 38 4.87 10.52 12.46
C VAL A 38 4.28 11.60 11.58
N SER A 39 4.99 11.94 10.51
CA SER A 39 4.42 12.65 9.37
C SER A 39 3.88 11.64 8.36
N PHE A 40 2.57 11.72 8.05
CA PHE A 40 1.90 10.78 7.16
C PHE A 40 1.42 11.47 5.88
N SER A 41 1.75 10.88 4.72
CA SER A 41 1.40 11.45 3.42
C SER A 41 1.11 10.36 2.38
N SER A 42 0.36 10.72 1.34
CA SER A 42 0.28 9.93 0.11
C SER A 42 1.44 10.29 -0.82
N CYS A 43 1.86 9.33 -1.66
CA CYS A 43 2.96 9.54 -2.59
C CYS A 43 2.62 10.63 -3.62
N PRO A 44 3.40 11.70 -3.69
CA PRO A 44 3.18 12.74 -4.70
C PRO A 44 3.46 12.21 -6.12
N ALA A 45 2.67 12.67 -7.09
CA ALA A 45 2.77 12.21 -8.48
C ALA A 45 4.14 12.48 -9.11
N ASN A 46 4.81 13.55 -8.72
CA ASN A 46 6.13 13.91 -9.23
C ASN A 46 7.26 12.95 -8.81
N LEU A 47 7.06 12.16 -7.78
CA LEU A 47 8.01 11.11 -7.37
C LEU A 47 7.82 9.81 -8.16
N GLY A 48 6.71 9.66 -8.85
CA GLY A 48 6.39 8.51 -9.71
C GLY A 48 6.03 7.25 -8.93
N SER A 49 6.75 6.92 -7.87
CA SER A 49 6.49 5.74 -7.05
C SER A 49 6.98 5.88 -5.62
N VAL A 50 6.40 5.09 -4.71
CA VAL A 50 6.84 5.03 -3.32
C VAL A 50 8.28 4.50 -3.16
N PRO A 51 8.71 3.46 -3.90
CA PRO A 51 10.11 3.07 -3.88
C PRO A 51 11.07 4.20 -4.25
N ASN A 52 10.73 5.03 -5.23
CA ASN A 52 11.54 6.21 -5.55
C ASN A 52 11.60 7.18 -4.37
N ALA A 53 10.47 7.41 -3.66
CA ALA A 53 10.44 8.26 -2.48
C ALA A 53 11.35 7.75 -1.36
N LEU A 54 11.34 6.44 -1.12
CA LEU A 54 12.21 5.79 -0.14
C LEU A 54 13.69 5.88 -0.55
N ASN A 55 14.02 5.56 -1.79
CA ASN A 55 15.39 5.63 -2.31
C ASN A 55 15.96 7.05 -2.31
N GLN A 56 15.11 8.07 -2.49
CA GLN A 56 15.50 9.47 -2.42
C GLN A 56 15.50 10.02 -0.99
N GLY A 57 15.15 9.22 -0.01
CA GLY A 57 15.06 9.66 1.38
C GLY A 57 13.94 10.69 1.65
N VAL A 58 12.88 10.72 0.82
CA VAL A 58 11.70 11.55 1.04
C VAL A 58 10.75 10.92 2.06
N ALA A 59 10.74 9.60 2.11
CA ALA A 59 10.04 8.80 3.12
C ALA A 59 11.01 7.83 3.79
N ASP A 60 10.69 7.42 5.01
CA ASP A 60 11.50 6.44 5.78
C ASP A 60 10.87 5.06 5.70
N ILE A 61 9.55 4.99 5.63
CA ILE A 61 8.76 3.77 5.62
C ILE A 61 7.52 3.94 4.75
N SER A 62 7.03 2.85 4.18
CA SER A 62 5.80 2.90 3.40
C SER A 62 4.85 1.74 3.66
N GLY A 63 3.53 2.04 3.56
CA GLY A 63 2.49 1.05 3.35
C GLY A 63 2.26 0.85 1.86
N SER A 64 2.60 -0.35 1.37
CA SER A 64 2.57 -0.67 -0.06
C SER A 64 2.32 -2.16 -0.26
N GLY A 65 1.85 -2.54 -1.45
CA GLY A 65 1.70 -3.94 -1.81
C GLY A 65 3.02 -4.60 -2.22
N VAL A 66 3.18 -5.88 -1.89
CA VAL A 66 4.37 -6.68 -2.21
C VAL A 66 4.65 -6.75 -3.71
N MET A 67 3.63 -6.65 -4.56
CA MET A 67 3.78 -6.71 -6.02
C MET A 67 4.70 -5.62 -6.58
N ARG A 68 4.79 -4.45 -5.92
CA ARG A 68 5.72 -3.40 -6.36
C ARG A 68 7.17 -3.85 -6.28
N SER A 69 7.56 -4.48 -5.19
CA SER A 69 8.93 -4.98 -5.05
C SER A 69 9.22 -6.13 -6.02
N ILE A 70 8.22 -6.96 -6.33
CA ILE A 70 8.35 -8.01 -7.35
C ILE A 70 8.57 -7.38 -8.74
N ILE A 71 7.76 -6.39 -9.11
CA ILE A 71 7.90 -5.70 -10.40
C ILE A 71 9.24 -4.97 -10.51
N GLU A 72 9.71 -4.34 -9.45
CA GLU A 72 11.02 -3.69 -9.44
C GLU A 72 12.16 -4.69 -9.57
N SER A 73 12.09 -5.81 -8.86
CA SER A 73 13.06 -6.88 -8.99
C SER A 73 13.10 -7.46 -10.41
N ASP A 74 11.93 -7.68 -11.01
CA ASP A 74 11.79 -8.18 -12.39
C ASP A 74 12.32 -7.17 -13.43
N SER A 75 12.16 -5.88 -13.18
CA SER A 75 12.69 -4.80 -14.04
C SER A 75 14.18 -4.52 -13.86
N GLY A 76 14.87 -5.30 -13.03
CA GLY A 76 16.32 -5.19 -12.84
C GLY A 76 16.75 -4.11 -11.85
N ALA A 77 15.89 -3.70 -10.92
CA ALA A 77 16.26 -2.79 -9.85
C ALA A 77 17.40 -3.38 -9.00
N GLN A 78 18.47 -2.60 -8.81
CA GLN A 78 19.63 -3.05 -8.03
C GLN A 78 19.38 -3.14 -6.53
N THR A 79 18.37 -2.44 -6.04
CA THR A 79 18.00 -2.44 -4.63
C THR A 79 16.53 -2.77 -4.50
N VAL A 80 16.23 -3.91 -3.90
CA VAL A 80 14.88 -4.28 -3.50
C VAL A 80 14.67 -3.84 -2.05
N LEU A 81 13.66 -3.03 -1.82
CA LEU A 81 13.35 -2.53 -0.49
C LEU A 81 12.81 -3.65 0.42
N PRO A 82 13.32 -3.78 1.65
CA PRO A 82 12.91 -4.85 2.53
C PRO A 82 11.47 -4.66 3.03
N HIS A 83 10.71 -5.75 3.04
CA HIS A 83 9.44 -5.83 3.72
C HIS A 83 9.66 -6.39 5.13
N PHE A 84 9.16 -5.72 6.15
CA PHE A 84 9.37 -6.11 7.54
C PHE A 84 8.08 -6.38 8.33
N ALA A 85 6.92 -5.98 7.79
CA ALA A 85 5.62 -6.22 8.43
C ALA A 85 4.53 -6.44 7.41
N ALA A 86 3.59 -7.33 7.72
CA ALA A 86 2.35 -7.51 6.97
C ALA A 86 1.20 -6.83 7.73
N ILE A 87 0.55 -5.86 7.09
CA ILE A 87 -0.56 -5.11 7.67
C ILE A 87 -1.88 -5.84 7.42
N ASN A 88 -2.03 -6.37 6.21
CA ASN A 88 -3.19 -7.14 5.78
C ASN A 88 -2.74 -8.50 5.28
N SER A 89 -3.42 -9.56 5.73
CA SER A 89 -3.15 -10.94 5.31
C SER A 89 -4.19 -11.50 4.34
N ARG A 90 -5.18 -10.70 3.96
CA ARG A 90 -6.25 -11.08 3.02
C ARG A 90 -6.43 -10.00 1.99
N ASP A 91 -6.60 -10.45 0.75
CA ASP A 91 -6.96 -9.59 -0.36
C ASP A 91 -8.41 -9.12 -0.21
N GLY A 92 -8.65 -7.84 -0.48
CA GLY A 92 -9.97 -7.21 -0.44
C GLY A 92 -10.59 -7.00 -1.82
N PHE A 93 -10.05 -7.61 -2.87
CA PHE A 93 -10.63 -7.51 -4.21
C PHE A 93 -11.77 -8.48 -4.41
N PHE A 94 -12.80 -8.01 -5.07
CA PHE A 94 -13.99 -8.77 -5.41
C PHE A 94 -14.30 -8.61 -6.90
N VAL A 95 -14.77 -9.68 -7.52
CA VAL A 95 -15.39 -9.59 -8.85
C VAL A 95 -16.85 -9.25 -8.65
N LEU A 96 -17.26 -8.11 -9.18
CA LEU A 96 -18.64 -7.63 -9.11
C LEU A 96 -19.32 -7.84 -10.46
N GLY A 97 -20.46 -8.52 -10.47
CA GLY A 97 -21.33 -8.67 -11.63
C GLY A 97 -22.47 -7.63 -11.59
N ARG A 98 -23.03 -7.34 -12.75
CA ARG A 98 -24.20 -6.45 -12.88
C ARG A 98 -25.47 -7.08 -12.31
N GLU A 99 -25.56 -8.38 -12.35
CA GLU A 99 -26.70 -9.16 -11.88
C GLU A 99 -26.29 -10.14 -10.79
N SER A 100 -27.20 -10.42 -9.87
CA SER A 100 -26.99 -11.49 -8.90
C SER A 100 -27.07 -12.85 -9.60
N GLY A 101 -26.06 -13.69 -9.42
CA GLY A 101 -26.02 -15.04 -9.98
C GLY A 101 -25.68 -16.07 -8.91
N ASP A 102 -26.38 -17.19 -8.93
CA ASP A 102 -26.05 -18.33 -8.09
C ASP A 102 -24.85 -19.09 -8.67
N GLY A 103 -23.74 -19.05 -7.94
CA GLY A 103 -22.57 -19.85 -8.27
C GLY A 103 -21.66 -19.24 -9.34
N PHE A 104 -20.84 -18.23 -8.94
CA PHE A 104 -19.79 -17.70 -9.80
C PHE A 104 -18.82 -18.81 -10.24
N ARG A 105 -18.48 -18.84 -11.51
CA ARG A 105 -17.44 -19.68 -12.11
C ARG A 105 -16.54 -18.81 -12.98
N TRP A 106 -15.24 -19.10 -12.99
CA TRP A 106 -14.30 -18.33 -13.80
C TRP A 106 -14.55 -18.46 -15.31
N ASP A 107 -15.07 -19.60 -15.77
CA ASP A 107 -15.43 -19.83 -17.16
C ASP A 107 -16.64 -18.98 -17.64
N SER A 108 -17.47 -18.50 -16.70
CA SER A 108 -18.56 -17.54 -17.03
C SER A 108 -18.06 -16.17 -17.48
N LEU A 109 -16.77 -15.86 -17.26
CA LEU A 109 -16.15 -14.64 -17.78
C LEU A 109 -15.73 -14.74 -19.24
N SER A 110 -15.82 -15.92 -19.86
CA SER A 110 -15.49 -16.11 -21.27
C SER A 110 -16.40 -15.27 -22.14
N GLY A 111 -15.82 -14.38 -22.95
CA GLY A 111 -16.56 -13.43 -23.79
C GLY A 111 -17.17 -12.23 -23.06
N ALA A 112 -17.01 -12.12 -21.75
CA ALA A 112 -17.45 -10.97 -20.97
C ALA A 112 -16.44 -9.80 -21.07
N THR A 113 -16.95 -8.58 -20.92
CA THR A 113 -16.09 -7.41 -20.71
C THR A 113 -15.76 -7.31 -19.23
N VAL A 114 -14.49 -7.45 -18.89
CA VAL A 114 -13.99 -7.33 -17.52
C VAL A 114 -13.24 -6.01 -17.40
N ILE A 115 -13.56 -5.21 -16.38
CA ILE A 115 -12.88 -3.95 -16.07
C ILE A 115 -12.02 -4.19 -14.82
N PRO A 116 -10.71 -4.38 -14.97
CA PRO A 116 -9.83 -4.51 -13.82
C PRO A 116 -9.54 -3.16 -13.19
N VAL A 117 -9.07 -3.17 -11.95
CA VAL A 117 -8.47 -1.98 -11.34
C VAL A 117 -7.17 -1.68 -12.10
N GLY A 118 -7.16 -0.58 -12.86
CA GLY A 118 -5.97 -0.14 -13.59
C GLY A 118 -4.88 0.32 -12.63
N PHE A 119 -3.65 -0.13 -12.87
CA PHE A 119 -2.44 0.28 -12.12
C PHE A 119 -2.46 0.03 -10.62
N SER A 120 -3.24 -0.91 -10.14
CA SER A 120 -3.06 -1.40 -8.78
C SER A 120 -1.89 -2.39 -8.75
N ALA A 121 -0.68 -1.90 -8.64
CA ALA A 121 0.45 -2.70 -8.22
C ALA A 121 0.43 -2.80 -6.69
N MET A 122 -0.55 -3.50 -6.17
CA MET A 122 -0.57 -3.90 -4.76
C MET A 122 0.15 -5.18 -4.56
#